data_619ebdd348cb9580ad2467bd7c250da1
#
_entry.id   619ebdd348cb9580ad2467bd7c250da1
#
_cell.length_a   1.000
_cell.length_b   1.000
_cell.length_c   1.000
_cell.angle_alpha   90.00
_cell.angle_beta   90.00
_cell.angle_gamma   90.00
#
_symmetry.space_group_name_H-M   'P 1'
#
loop_
_entity.id
_entity.type
_entity.pdbx_description
1 polymer ?
#
loop_
_entity_poly.entity_id
_entity_poly.type
_entity_poly.pdbx_seq_one_letter_code
_entity_poly.pdbx_strand_id
1 'polypeptide(L)'
;HSTVMNFSTIPAWLFKTPKPVSYPKDPNQVFWDYTQGTELVDPSGKALGDYYARLVSWYTKGGFTDENGKFHASTHHYRFPVWEVFNEVDFEHNTTPEQYAARYDAVVRAIHAVSPDTKFMGLGLAAPSDAPQWFEYFLNHAHHQPGIPLDYISYHFYASPAPGETINDWQYTFFNQADRFLTTVRYINQIRDRLSPETKTDTDELGVILPNDNNQVADASGYVPSIPKGYWNAAGALYAYLYVNLAKLGVDVIGESQLVGYPSQYPSVSMIDWVNGKPNARYWVLKLIKDNFHPGDKIVDTAGDSSAGVTAQAFDTPAGRKLLLVSQRNRSIQVTLPLNPGQAESSTVDEASGEGEPRTAGITGGTVQLAPFAVTVVRWTKE
;
A
#
# COMPACT_ATOMS: atom_id res chain seq x y z
N HIS A 1 -16.98 1.31 4.01
CA HIS A 1 -15.77 0.83 3.35
C HIS A 1 -15.23 -0.37 4.12
N SER A 2 -14.66 -1.34 3.41
CA SER A 2 -13.90 -2.41 4.04
C SER A 2 -12.62 -1.83 4.63
N THR A 3 -12.23 -2.32 5.80
CA THR A 3 -11.03 -1.87 6.51
C THR A 3 -10.17 -3.08 6.81
N VAL A 4 -8.89 -3.00 6.49
CA VAL A 4 -7.84 -3.90 6.98
C VAL A 4 -7.18 -3.21 8.17
N MET A 5 -7.10 -3.91 9.28
CA MET A 5 -6.39 -3.45 10.47
C MET A 5 -5.05 -4.16 10.53
N ASN A 6 -3.97 -3.41 10.75
CA ASN A 6 -2.62 -3.96 10.84
C ASN A 6 -2.15 -3.96 12.31
N PHE A 7 -1.56 -5.07 12.75
CA PHE A 7 -0.99 -5.17 14.11
C PHE A 7 0.37 -4.48 14.23
N SER A 8 0.97 -4.05 13.14
CA SER A 8 2.29 -3.46 13.06
C SER A 8 3.37 -4.39 13.61
N THR A 9 3.95 -4.12 14.77
CA THR A 9 5.07 -4.92 15.31
C THR A 9 4.68 -5.68 16.59
N ILE A 10 5.47 -6.70 16.92
CA ILE A 10 5.34 -7.44 18.17
C ILE A 10 5.99 -6.65 19.30
N PRO A 11 5.30 -6.39 20.42
CA PRO A 11 5.90 -5.68 21.55
C PRO A 11 7.19 -6.33 22.05
N ALA A 12 8.24 -5.52 22.24
CA ALA A 12 9.57 -6.02 22.63
C ALA A 12 9.59 -6.84 23.91
N TRP A 13 8.67 -6.61 24.83
CA TRP A 13 8.58 -7.38 26.09
C TRP A 13 8.11 -8.85 25.90
N LEU A 14 7.61 -9.19 24.73
CA LEU A 14 7.31 -10.59 24.36
C LEU A 14 8.56 -11.36 23.90
N PHE A 15 9.67 -10.69 23.68
CA PHE A 15 10.93 -11.31 23.27
C PHE A 15 11.91 -11.48 24.42
N LYS A 16 12.77 -12.50 24.31
CA LYS A 16 13.94 -12.68 25.15
C LYS A 16 14.95 -11.57 24.83
N THR A 17 15.25 -10.72 25.79
CA THR A 17 16.22 -9.64 25.66
C THR A 17 17.33 -9.79 26.70
N PRO A 18 18.59 -9.41 26.40
CA PRO A 18 19.69 -9.54 27.35
C PRO A 18 19.56 -8.64 28.57
N LYS A 19 18.70 -7.62 28.50
CA LYS A 19 18.36 -6.69 29.59
C LYS A 19 16.86 -6.45 29.60
N PRO A 20 16.28 -6.03 30.76
CA PRO A 20 14.88 -5.59 30.77
C PRO A 20 14.62 -4.52 29.72
N VAL A 21 13.49 -4.64 29.05
CA VAL A 21 13.09 -3.69 28.01
C VAL A 21 12.93 -2.30 28.60
N SER A 22 13.57 -1.32 27.97
CA SER A 22 13.50 0.09 28.34
C SER A 22 13.17 0.90 27.10
N TYR A 23 12.06 1.60 27.13
CA TYR A 23 11.59 2.39 25.99
C TYR A 23 12.39 3.69 25.86
N PRO A 24 12.71 4.11 24.63
CA PRO A 24 13.38 5.40 24.40
C PRO A 24 12.54 6.56 24.92
N LYS A 25 13.21 7.59 25.42
CA LYS A 25 12.54 8.84 25.83
C LYS A 25 12.04 9.66 24.64
N ASP A 26 12.74 9.55 23.51
CA ASP A 26 12.36 10.18 22.27
C ASP A 26 11.37 9.29 21.51
N PRO A 27 10.11 9.73 21.32
CA PRO A 27 9.09 8.95 20.61
C PRO A 27 9.40 8.77 19.11
N ASN A 28 10.37 9.54 18.56
CA ASN A 28 10.77 9.40 17.15
C ASN A 28 11.75 8.24 16.92
N GLN A 29 12.23 7.58 17.99
CA GLN A 29 13.06 6.37 17.87
C GLN A 29 12.21 5.11 17.70
N VAL A 30 11.31 5.12 16.72
CA VAL A 30 10.34 4.04 16.48
C VAL A 30 10.99 2.74 16.03
N PHE A 31 12.11 2.80 15.29
CA PHE A 31 12.83 1.61 14.85
C PHE A 31 13.42 0.76 15.99
N TRP A 32 13.43 1.31 17.19
CA TRP A 32 13.90 0.61 18.37
C TRP A 32 13.15 -0.71 18.60
N ASP A 33 11.83 -0.74 18.40
CA ASP A 33 10.99 -1.92 18.66
C ASP A 33 11.27 -3.06 17.66
N TYR A 34 11.63 -2.74 16.43
CA TYR A 34 11.86 -3.73 15.36
C TYR A 34 13.11 -4.58 15.56
N THR A 35 14.02 -4.20 16.45
CA THR A 35 15.32 -4.85 16.66
C THR A 35 15.47 -5.52 18.02
N GLN A 36 14.49 -5.41 18.92
CA GLN A 36 14.56 -5.92 20.28
C GLN A 36 14.21 -7.41 20.38
N GLY A 37 15.26 -8.26 20.39
CA GLY A 37 15.10 -9.70 20.52
C GLY A 37 14.68 -10.42 19.25
N THR A 38 14.89 -11.72 19.20
CA THR A 38 14.54 -12.58 18.06
C THR A 38 13.64 -13.74 18.47
N GLU A 39 13.83 -14.25 19.70
CA GLU A 39 13.06 -15.39 20.21
C GLU A 39 12.00 -14.93 21.21
N LEU A 40 10.78 -15.45 21.06
CA LEU A 40 9.72 -15.21 22.03
C LEU A 40 10.08 -15.77 23.41
N VAL A 41 9.67 -15.08 24.47
CA VAL A 41 9.77 -15.55 25.86
C VAL A 41 8.96 -16.85 26.01
N ASP A 42 7.76 -16.89 25.44
CA ASP A 42 6.96 -18.10 25.32
C ASP A 42 7.11 -18.70 23.93
N PRO A 43 7.90 -19.78 23.77
CA PRO A 43 8.14 -20.39 22.46
C PRO A 43 6.89 -21.08 21.88
N SER A 44 5.83 -21.32 22.67
CA SER A 44 4.57 -21.86 22.16
C SER A 44 3.75 -20.85 21.39
N GLY A 45 4.09 -19.55 21.49
CA GLY A 45 3.33 -18.43 20.92
C GLY A 45 2.00 -18.13 21.61
N LYS A 46 1.65 -18.86 22.70
CA LYS A 46 0.37 -18.65 23.38
C LYS A 46 0.25 -17.23 23.94
N ALA A 47 1.29 -16.74 24.62
CA ALA A 47 1.29 -15.37 25.16
C ALA A 47 1.13 -14.31 24.06
N LEU A 48 1.76 -14.52 22.91
CA LEU A 48 1.61 -13.67 21.72
C LEU A 48 0.17 -13.70 21.19
N GLY A 49 -0.39 -14.88 20.98
CA GLY A 49 -1.78 -15.05 20.53
C GLY A 49 -2.80 -14.43 21.48
N ASP A 50 -2.65 -14.67 22.78
CA ASP A 50 -3.51 -14.09 23.83
C ASP A 50 -3.47 -12.56 23.81
N TYR A 51 -2.30 -11.95 23.61
CA TYR A 51 -2.15 -10.50 23.52
C TYR A 51 -2.98 -9.92 22.37
N TYR A 52 -2.85 -10.47 21.17
CA TYR A 52 -3.59 -9.96 20.01
C TYR A 52 -5.09 -10.32 20.04
N ALA A 53 -5.47 -11.44 20.61
CA ALA A 53 -6.88 -11.77 20.86
C ALA A 53 -7.55 -10.78 21.82
N ARG A 54 -6.81 -10.32 22.86
CA ARG A 54 -7.28 -9.24 23.76
C ARG A 54 -7.39 -7.92 23.03
N LEU A 55 -6.42 -7.57 22.18
CA LEU A 55 -6.45 -6.35 21.37
C LEU A 55 -7.67 -6.34 20.44
N VAL A 56 -7.94 -7.44 19.73
CA VAL A 56 -9.13 -7.58 18.88
C VAL A 56 -10.40 -7.46 19.73
N SER A 57 -10.47 -8.15 20.89
CA SER A 57 -11.63 -8.09 21.78
C SER A 57 -11.87 -6.69 22.34
N TRP A 58 -10.81 -5.94 22.63
CA TRP A 58 -10.90 -4.55 23.06
C TRP A 58 -11.67 -3.69 22.08
N TYR A 59 -11.37 -3.82 20.78
CA TYR A 59 -12.02 -3.03 19.75
C TYR A 59 -13.36 -3.58 19.26
N THR A 60 -13.58 -4.90 19.37
CA THR A 60 -14.75 -5.53 18.72
C THR A 60 -15.80 -6.10 19.67
N LYS A 61 -15.44 -6.36 20.94
CA LYS A 61 -16.31 -7.02 21.92
C LYS A 61 -16.64 -6.18 23.15
N GLY A 62 -16.17 -4.92 23.20
CA GLY A 62 -16.39 -4.04 24.35
C GLY A 62 -15.41 -4.25 25.49
N GLY A 63 -14.34 -5.03 25.29
CA GLY A 63 -13.32 -5.29 26.29
C GLY A 63 -12.80 -6.73 26.27
N PHE A 64 -11.97 -7.07 27.23
CA PHE A 64 -11.41 -8.41 27.41
C PHE A 64 -11.18 -8.73 28.89
N THR A 65 -11.01 -10.02 29.20
CA THR A 65 -10.59 -10.49 30.52
C THR A 65 -9.09 -10.80 30.49
N ASP A 66 -8.34 -10.26 31.47
CA ASP A 66 -6.90 -10.50 31.59
C ASP A 66 -6.58 -11.87 32.24
N GLU A 67 -5.30 -12.20 32.38
CA GLU A 67 -4.79 -13.45 32.98
C GLU A 67 -5.11 -13.59 34.47
N ASN A 68 -5.50 -12.50 35.13
CA ASN A 68 -5.90 -12.51 36.55
C ASN A 68 -7.43 -12.61 36.71
N GLY A 69 -8.18 -12.78 35.60
CA GLY A 69 -9.63 -12.85 35.61
C GLY A 69 -10.35 -11.50 35.72
N LYS A 70 -9.62 -10.39 35.62
CA LYS A 70 -10.18 -9.04 35.67
C LYS A 70 -10.67 -8.62 34.30
N PHE A 71 -11.92 -8.15 34.22
CA PHE A 71 -12.47 -7.59 33.00
C PHE A 71 -12.06 -6.11 32.82
N HIS A 72 -11.60 -5.79 31.61
CA HIS A 72 -11.24 -4.46 31.17
C HIS A 72 -12.24 -4.02 30.08
N ALA A 73 -13.08 -3.03 30.37
CA ALA A 73 -14.09 -2.52 29.45
C ALA A 73 -13.54 -1.44 28.53
N SER A 74 -13.85 -1.52 27.24
CA SER A 74 -13.50 -0.49 26.24
C SER A 74 -14.73 0.25 25.72
N THR A 75 -15.90 -0.34 25.78
CA THR A 75 -17.15 0.13 25.12
C THR A 75 -17.09 0.15 23.58
N HIS A 76 -16.02 -0.35 22.96
CA HIS A 76 -15.88 -0.39 21.50
C HIS A 76 -16.50 -1.67 20.93
N HIS A 77 -17.30 -1.52 19.86
CA HIS A 77 -17.93 -2.63 19.13
C HIS A 77 -17.79 -2.42 17.62
N TYR A 78 -16.57 -2.14 17.18
CA TYR A 78 -16.27 -1.96 15.77
C TYR A 78 -16.31 -3.29 15.02
N ARG A 79 -16.49 -3.21 13.70
CA ARG A 79 -16.39 -4.38 12.83
C ARG A 79 -15.20 -4.19 11.89
N PHE A 80 -14.17 -4.99 12.10
CA PHE A 80 -12.99 -5.08 11.24
C PHE A 80 -12.95 -6.45 10.60
N PRO A 81 -13.24 -6.57 9.30
CA PRO A 81 -13.37 -7.87 8.64
C PRO A 81 -12.04 -8.57 8.39
N VAL A 82 -10.94 -7.80 8.30
CA VAL A 82 -9.60 -8.31 8.00
C VAL A 82 -8.59 -7.71 8.98
N TRP A 83 -7.70 -8.55 9.50
CA TRP A 83 -6.55 -8.13 10.29
C TRP A 83 -5.27 -8.63 9.64
N GLU A 84 -4.35 -7.73 9.42
CA GLU A 84 -3.02 -8.04 8.95
C GLU A 84 -2.11 -8.35 10.12
N VAL A 85 -1.41 -9.49 10.01
CA VAL A 85 -0.60 -10.03 11.09
C VAL A 85 0.84 -9.57 10.91
N PHE A 86 1.16 -8.48 11.57
CA PHE A 86 2.43 -7.74 11.58
C PHE A 86 2.68 -6.97 10.28
N ASN A 87 3.82 -6.26 10.26
CA ASN A 87 4.24 -5.39 9.18
C ASN A 87 5.74 -5.58 8.94
N GLU A 88 6.16 -5.62 7.69
CA GLU A 88 7.57 -5.69 7.28
C GLU A 88 8.39 -6.76 8.03
N VAL A 89 7.80 -7.94 8.14
CA VAL A 89 8.34 -9.04 8.95
C VAL A 89 9.70 -9.54 8.47
N ASP A 90 10.11 -9.22 7.26
CA ASP A 90 11.43 -9.45 6.69
C ASP A 90 12.51 -8.51 7.27
N PHE A 91 12.11 -7.43 7.95
CA PHE A 91 13.00 -6.53 8.69
C PHE A 91 12.87 -6.62 10.21
N GLU A 92 11.74 -7.14 10.71
CA GLU A 92 11.49 -7.20 12.14
C GLU A 92 12.21 -8.36 12.82
N HIS A 93 12.89 -8.07 13.94
CA HIS A 93 13.40 -9.07 14.90
C HIS A 93 14.24 -10.20 14.29
N ASN A 94 14.88 -10.00 13.15
CA ASN A 94 15.58 -11.04 12.36
C ASN A 94 14.69 -12.29 12.19
N THR A 95 13.41 -12.09 11.95
CA THR A 95 12.42 -13.16 11.81
C THR A 95 12.70 -14.01 10.58
N THR A 96 12.56 -15.33 10.69
CA THR A 96 12.60 -16.25 9.55
C THR A 96 11.19 -16.59 9.06
N PRO A 97 11.01 -17.09 7.83
CA PRO A 97 9.69 -17.56 7.35
C PRO A 97 9.03 -18.58 8.29
N GLU A 98 9.82 -19.49 8.88
CA GLU A 98 9.34 -20.51 9.81
C GLU A 98 8.84 -19.90 11.13
N GLN A 99 9.60 -18.95 11.66
CA GLN A 99 9.22 -18.25 12.88
C GLN A 99 7.97 -17.39 12.65
N TYR A 100 7.87 -16.74 11.48
CA TYR A 100 6.69 -15.96 11.13
C TYR A 100 5.46 -16.85 11.02
N ALA A 101 5.50 -17.95 10.27
CA ALA A 101 4.36 -18.86 10.12
C ALA A 101 3.88 -19.38 11.48
N ALA A 102 4.79 -19.76 12.37
CA ALA A 102 4.44 -20.21 13.73
C ALA A 102 3.77 -19.09 14.57
N ARG A 103 4.24 -17.85 14.45
CA ARG A 103 3.65 -16.67 15.12
C ARG A 103 2.28 -16.31 14.53
N TYR A 104 2.16 -16.34 13.21
CA TYR A 104 0.91 -16.15 12.48
C TYR A 104 -0.15 -17.16 12.95
N ASP A 105 0.18 -18.44 12.98
CA ASP A 105 -0.70 -19.50 13.41
C ASP A 105 -1.20 -19.31 14.86
N ALA A 106 -0.29 -18.90 15.76
CA ALA A 106 -0.63 -18.64 17.15
C ALA A 106 -1.61 -17.47 17.30
N VAL A 107 -1.37 -16.37 16.57
CA VAL A 107 -2.23 -15.18 16.57
C VAL A 107 -3.60 -15.49 15.96
N VAL A 108 -3.63 -16.10 14.78
CA VAL A 108 -4.87 -16.46 14.07
C VAL A 108 -5.74 -17.39 14.90
N ARG A 109 -5.16 -18.44 15.49
CA ARG A 109 -5.90 -19.38 16.35
C ARG A 109 -6.53 -18.68 17.55
N ALA A 110 -5.77 -17.83 18.23
CA ALA A 110 -6.26 -17.12 19.41
C ALA A 110 -7.36 -16.11 19.05
N ILE A 111 -7.24 -15.42 17.93
CA ILE A 111 -8.27 -14.48 17.46
C ILE A 111 -9.52 -15.22 16.99
N HIS A 112 -9.41 -16.33 16.28
CA HIS A 112 -10.56 -17.12 15.85
C HIS A 112 -11.38 -17.64 17.05
N ALA A 113 -10.74 -17.90 18.19
CA ALA A 113 -11.47 -18.30 19.41
C ALA A 113 -12.41 -17.19 19.93
N VAL A 114 -12.12 -15.92 19.68
CA VAL A 114 -12.92 -14.77 20.11
C VAL A 114 -13.67 -14.10 18.95
N SER A 115 -13.24 -14.27 17.71
CA SER A 115 -13.84 -13.68 16.51
C SER A 115 -13.70 -14.63 15.31
N PRO A 116 -14.56 -15.66 15.21
CA PRO A 116 -14.41 -16.76 14.23
C PRO A 116 -14.58 -16.32 12.76
N ASP A 117 -15.26 -15.20 12.49
CA ASP A 117 -15.51 -14.71 11.13
C ASP A 117 -14.38 -13.78 10.62
N THR A 118 -13.36 -13.53 11.43
CA THR A 118 -12.23 -12.67 11.08
C THR A 118 -11.39 -13.32 9.98
N LYS A 119 -11.06 -12.55 8.96
CA LYS A 119 -10.09 -12.92 7.93
C LYS A 119 -8.72 -12.36 8.26
N PHE A 120 -7.69 -13.01 7.73
CA PHE A 120 -6.32 -12.63 8.02
C PHE A 120 -5.53 -12.37 6.75
N MET A 121 -4.62 -11.42 6.89
CA MET A 121 -3.63 -11.07 5.91
C MET A 121 -2.25 -11.32 6.50
N GLY A 122 -1.36 -11.89 5.73
CA GLY A 122 -0.03 -12.20 6.20
C GLY A 122 1.06 -11.66 5.31
N LEU A 123 2.24 -11.62 5.88
CA LEU A 123 3.53 -11.21 5.35
C LEU A 123 3.79 -9.71 5.48
N GLY A 124 3.10 -8.81 4.74
CA GLY A 124 3.45 -7.38 4.75
C GLY A 124 4.93 -7.13 4.40
N LEU A 125 5.48 -7.85 3.40
CA LEU A 125 6.91 -7.81 3.13
C LEU A 125 7.36 -6.47 2.56
N ALA A 126 8.38 -5.85 3.16
CA ALA A 126 8.97 -4.61 2.68
C ALA A 126 9.79 -4.80 1.40
N ALA A 127 10.52 -5.93 1.28
CA ALA A 127 11.40 -6.23 0.15
C ALA A 127 11.02 -7.55 -0.56
N PRO A 128 9.81 -7.64 -1.17
CA PRO A 128 9.31 -8.89 -1.74
C PRO A 128 10.19 -9.42 -2.88
N SER A 129 10.95 -8.55 -3.58
CA SER A 129 11.85 -8.94 -4.67
C SER A 129 13.05 -9.74 -4.19
N ASP A 130 13.48 -9.52 -2.97
CA ASP A 130 14.68 -10.11 -2.39
C ASP A 130 14.37 -11.37 -1.55
N ALA A 131 13.09 -11.64 -1.33
CA ALA A 131 12.63 -12.61 -0.35
C ALA A 131 11.60 -13.63 -0.90
N PRO A 132 11.80 -14.25 -2.08
CA PRO A 132 10.81 -15.16 -2.67
C PRO A 132 10.52 -16.39 -1.80
N GLN A 133 11.49 -16.82 -0.98
CA GLN A 133 11.35 -17.94 -0.05
C GLN A 133 10.26 -17.71 1.03
N TRP A 134 9.92 -16.47 1.33
CA TRP A 134 8.83 -16.15 2.26
C TRP A 134 7.48 -16.59 1.71
N PHE A 135 7.22 -16.31 0.43
CA PHE A 135 5.98 -16.73 -0.23
C PHE A 135 5.93 -18.24 -0.41
N GLU A 136 7.05 -18.89 -0.81
CA GLU A 136 7.14 -20.35 -0.94
C GLU A 136 6.87 -21.06 0.39
N TYR A 137 7.36 -20.52 1.49
CA TYR A 137 7.14 -21.09 2.81
C TYR A 137 5.72 -20.85 3.30
N PHE A 138 5.29 -19.58 3.33
CA PHE A 138 4.02 -19.18 3.93
C PHE A 138 2.80 -19.70 3.18
N LEU A 139 2.82 -19.72 1.85
CA LEU A 139 1.68 -20.21 1.05
C LEU A 139 1.55 -21.74 1.05
N ASN A 140 2.52 -22.47 1.59
CA ASN A 140 2.45 -23.91 1.69
C ASN A 140 1.68 -24.32 2.96
N HIS A 141 0.44 -24.77 2.79
CA HIS A 141 -0.42 -25.21 3.91
C HIS A 141 0.19 -26.26 4.83
N ALA A 142 1.16 -27.04 4.34
CA ALA A 142 1.85 -28.03 5.17
C ALA A 142 2.76 -27.40 6.25
N HIS A 143 3.09 -26.13 6.13
CA HIS A 143 3.88 -25.39 7.12
C HIS A 143 3.03 -24.72 8.19
N HIS A 144 1.71 -24.81 8.08
CA HIS A 144 0.75 -24.26 9.03
C HIS A 144 0.08 -25.36 9.85
N GLN A 145 -0.44 -24.97 11.00
CA GLN A 145 -1.26 -25.86 11.79
C GLN A 145 -2.61 -26.13 11.10
N PRO A 146 -3.20 -27.31 11.27
CA PRO A 146 -4.49 -27.62 10.66
C PRO A 146 -5.57 -26.58 10.96
N GLY A 147 -6.26 -26.11 9.91
CA GLY A 147 -7.36 -25.15 10.00
C GLY A 147 -6.96 -23.68 10.07
N ILE A 148 -5.70 -23.34 9.91
CA ILE A 148 -5.26 -21.95 9.77
C ILE A 148 -5.58 -21.47 8.35
N PRO A 149 -6.36 -20.39 8.19
CA PRO A 149 -6.65 -19.81 6.88
C PRO A 149 -5.48 -18.99 6.37
N LEU A 150 -5.32 -18.97 5.04
CA LEU A 150 -4.44 -18.08 4.31
C LEU A 150 -5.31 -17.20 3.40
N ASP A 151 -6.07 -16.25 4.00
CA ASP A 151 -7.06 -15.47 3.25
C ASP A 151 -6.41 -14.47 2.29
N TYR A 152 -5.33 -13.79 2.75
CA TYR A 152 -4.60 -12.79 1.98
C TYR A 152 -3.10 -12.89 2.25
N ILE A 153 -2.31 -12.49 1.24
CA ILE A 153 -0.90 -12.10 1.40
C ILE A 153 -0.73 -10.65 0.99
N SER A 154 0.17 -9.95 1.67
CA SER A 154 0.50 -8.54 1.42
C SER A 154 2.00 -8.34 1.21
N TYR A 155 2.33 -7.29 0.48
CA TYR A 155 3.70 -6.88 0.20
C TYR A 155 3.75 -5.44 -0.29
N HIS A 156 4.87 -4.77 -0.03
CA HIS A 156 5.06 -3.35 -0.25
C HIS A 156 5.91 -3.08 -1.49
N PHE A 157 5.79 -1.85 -1.99
CA PHE A 157 6.70 -1.32 -2.98
C PHE A 157 6.85 0.19 -2.84
N TYR A 158 8.08 0.63 -2.70
CA TYR A 158 8.44 2.03 -2.80
C TYR A 158 9.51 2.23 -3.86
N ALA A 159 9.24 3.09 -4.83
CA ALA A 159 10.29 3.57 -5.71
C ALA A 159 11.14 4.60 -4.97
N SER A 160 12.45 4.48 -5.08
CA SER A 160 13.40 5.41 -4.45
C SER A 160 14.46 5.84 -5.46
N PRO A 161 14.64 7.17 -5.67
CA PRO A 161 15.71 7.65 -6.52
C PRO A 161 17.06 7.55 -5.81
N ALA A 162 18.14 7.46 -6.57
CA ALA A 162 19.47 7.56 -6.00
C ALA A 162 19.74 8.99 -5.50
N PRO A 163 20.63 9.18 -4.50
CA PRO A 163 21.05 10.50 -4.08
C PRO A 163 21.60 11.33 -5.25
N GLY A 164 21.07 12.55 -5.43
CA GLY A 164 21.46 13.47 -6.51
C GLY A 164 20.67 13.33 -7.80
N GLU A 165 19.81 12.32 -7.95
CA GLU A 165 18.88 12.28 -9.07
C GLU A 165 17.88 13.44 -9.01
N THR A 166 17.51 13.92 -10.19
CA THR A 166 16.56 15.00 -10.39
C THR A 166 15.24 14.48 -10.98
N ILE A 167 14.24 15.32 -11.09
CA ILE A 167 12.96 14.99 -11.73
C ILE A 167 13.14 14.48 -13.18
N ASN A 168 14.21 14.86 -13.86
CA ASN A 168 14.52 14.37 -15.20
C ASN A 168 15.01 12.91 -15.17
N ASP A 169 15.58 12.48 -14.07
CA ASP A 169 16.03 11.09 -13.87
C ASP A 169 14.85 10.26 -13.35
N TRP A 170 14.03 10.81 -12.44
CA TRP A 170 12.89 10.13 -11.83
C TRP A 170 11.90 9.58 -12.85
N GLN A 171 11.70 10.28 -13.98
CA GLN A 171 10.85 9.80 -15.07
C GLN A 171 11.28 8.43 -15.66
N TYR A 172 12.49 8.00 -15.37
CA TYR A 172 13.01 6.67 -15.73
C TYR A 172 13.15 5.79 -14.50
N THR A 173 13.75 6.28 -13.44
CA THR A 173 14.04 5.51 -12.23
C THR A 173 12.78 4.95 -11.61
N PHE A 174 11.72 5.76 -11.41
CA PHE A 174 10.49 5.30 -10.78
C PHE A 174 9.78 4.22 -11.60
N PHE A 175 9.61 4.46 -12.89
CA PHE A 175 8.88 3.51 -13.75
C PHE A 175 9.69 2.25 -14.05
N ASN A 176 11.03 2.32 -14.14
CA ASN A 176 11.87 1.13 -14.26
C ASN A 176 11.87 0.27 -12.98
N GLN A 177 11.79 0.89 -11.81
CA GLN A 177 11.64 0.17 -10.54
C GLN A 177 10.24 -0.46 -10.46
N ALA A 178 9.19 0.23 -10.88
CA ALA A 178 7.85 -0.31 -10.98
C ALA A 178 7.78 -1.53 -11.91
N ASP A 179 8.42 -1.50 -13.08
CA ASP A 179 8.46 -2.63 -14.02
C ASP A 179 9.13 -3.87 -13.41
N ARG A 180 10.20 -3.67 -12.64
CA ARG A 180 10.85 -4.75 -11.87
C ARG A 180 9.91 -5.31 -10.80
N PHE A 181 9.22 -4.44 -10.07
CA PHE A 181 8.22 -4.85 -9.09
C PHE A 181 7.07 -5.64 -9.74
N LEU A 182 6.54 -5.21 -10.89
CA LEU A 182 5.53 -5.95 -11.63
C LEU A 182 6.01 -7.35 -12.07
N THR A 183 7.31 -7.50 -12.31
CA THR A 183 7.92 -8.82 -12.59
C THR A 183 7.92 -9.68 -11.32
N THR A 184 8.23 -9.10 -10.17
CA THR A 184 8.13 -9.78 -8.86
C THR A 184 6.68 -10.22 -8.59
N VAL A 185 5.70 -9.36 -8.84
CA VAL A 185 4.27 -9.71 -8.64
C VAL A 185 3.85 -10.90 -9.53
N ARG A 186 4.32 -10.97 -10.78
CA ARG A 186 4.08 -12.14 -11.64
C ARG A 186 4.66 -13.41 -11.03
N TYR A 187 5.85 -13.32 -10.45
CA TYR A 187 6.48 -14.45 -9.79
C TYR A 187 5.72 -14.87 -8.52
N ILE A 188 5.30 -13.91 -7.69
CA ILE A 188 4.46 -14.16 -6.50
C ILE A 188 3.15 -14.85 -6.90
N ASN A 189 2.49 -14.38 -7.96
CA ASN A 189 1.27 -15.00 -8.48
C ASN A 189 1.49 -16.46 -8.90
N GLN A 190 2.63 -16.80 -9.53
CA GLN A 190 2.96 -18.19 -9.89
C GLN A 190 3.15 -19.09 -8.64
N ILE A 191 3.74 -18.56 -7.57
CA ILE A 191 3.85 -19.30 -6.30
C ILE A 191 2.46 -19.52 -5.71
N ARG A 192 1.65 -18.45 -5.61
CA ARG A 192 0.29 -18.51 -5.06
C ARG A 192 -0.58 -19.49 -5.85
N ASP A 193 -0.62 -19.39 -7.17
CA ASP A 193 -1.45 -20.25 -8.03
C ASP A 193 -1.11 -21.74 -7.89
N ARG A 194 0.14 -22.04 -7.54
CA ARG A 194 0.61 -23.41 -7.31
C ARG A 194 0.34 -23.92 -5.89
N LEU A 195 0.45 -23.08 -4.87
CA LEU A 195 0.44 -23.51 -3.46
C LEU A 195 -0.87 -23.20 -2.74
N SER A 196 -1.51 -22.06 -3.04
CA SER A 196 -2.73 -21.58 -2.38
C SER A 196 -3.52 -20.65 -3.33
N PRO A 197 -4.13 -21.19 -4.40
CA PRO A 197 -4.78 -20.40 -5.44
C PRO A 197 -6.00 -19.60 -4.95
N GLU A 198 -6.56 -19.97 -3.80
CA GLU A 198 -7.66 -19.25 -3.13
C GLU A 198 -7.20 -18.00 -2.36
N THR A 199 -5.91 -17.89 -2.04
CA THR A 199 -5.35 -16.76 -1.32
C THR A 199 -5.37 -15.51 -2.20
N LYS A 200 -5.90 -14.42 -1.65
CA LYS A 200 -5.94 -13.11 -2.29
C LYS A 200 -4.65 -12.35 -2.07
N THR A 201 -4.45 -11.31 -2.89
CA THR A 201 -3.25 -10.49 -2.86
C THR A 201 -3.58 -9.03 -2.54
N ASP A 202 -2.76 -8.42 -1.71
CA ASP A 202 -2.80 -7.00 -1.37
C ASP A 202 -1.42 -6.37 -1.56
N THR A 203 -1.40 -5.18 -2.12
CA THR A 203 -0.24 -4.29 -2.10
C THR A 203 -0.64 -3.07 -1.29
N ASP A 204 -0.61 -3.19 0.00
CA ASP A 204 -1.17 -2.24 0.96
C ASP A 204 -0.29 -0.98 1.16
N GLU A 205 0.99 -1.06 0.80
CA GLU A 205 1.89 0.09 0.78
C GLU A 205 2.56 0.26 -0.59
N LEU A 206 2.04 1.17 -1.39
CA LEU A 206 2.65 1.61 -2.64
C LEU A 206 3.00 3.08 -2.59
N GLY A 207 4.20 3.45 -3.06
CA GLY A 207 4.57 4.85 -3.10
C GLY A 207 5.97 5.12 -3.64
N VAL A 208 6.46 6.29 -3.27
CA VAL A 208 7.82 6.76 -3.52
C VAL A 208 8.40 7.28 -2.21
N ILE A 209 9.66 6.93 -1.94
CA ILE A 209 10.42 7.46 -0.79
C ILE A 209 11.66 8.18 -1.32
N LEU A 210 11.84 9.44 -0.93
CA LEU A 210 13.05 10.19 -1.26
C LEU A 210 14.24 9.71 -0.42
N PRO A 211 15.48 9.83 -0.93
CA PRO A 211 16.67 9.47 -0.18
C PRO A 211 16.75 10.20 1.17
N ASN A 212 17.12 9.48 2.23
CA ASN A 212 17.25 10.00 3.60
C ASN A 212 15.95 10.51 4.24
N ASP A 213 14.80 10.21 3.68
CA ASP A 213 13.50 10.64 4.18
C ASP A 213 13.21 10.10 5.60
N ASN A 214 13.68 8.91 5.91
CA ASN A 214 13.57 8.29 7.23
C ASN A 214 14.43 8.94 8.34
N ASN A 215 15.38 9.79 7.96
CA ASN A 215 16.25 10.50 8.89
C ASN A 215 15.82 11.95 9.13
N GLN A 216 14.75 12.38 8.49
CA GLN A 216 14.25 13.74 8.60
C GLN A 216 13.33 13.83 9.82
N VAL A 217 13.92 13.97 10.98
CA VAL A 217 13.19 14.39 12.17
C VAL A 217 12.78 15.84 11.95
N ALA A 218 11.48 16.12 12.03
CA ALA A 218 11.04 17.51 12.14
C ALA A 218 11.78 18.14 13.32
N ASP A 219 12.49 19.22 13.09
CA ASP A 219 13.08 19.97 14.18
C ASP A 219 11.98 20.52 15.10
N ALA A 220 12.36 21.14 16.21
CA ALA A 220 11.40 21.71 17.17
C ALA A 220 10.48 22.80 16.57
N SER A 221 10.79 23.30 15.36
CA SER A 221 9.96 24.23 14.59
C SER A 221 8.97 23.51 13.65
N GLY A 222 9.06 22.19 13.50
CA GLY A 222 8.26 21.41 12.54
C GLY A 222 8.73 21.57 11.10
N TYR A 223 9.99 21.98 10.87
CA TYR A 223 10.52 22.14 9.54
C TYR A 223 10.69 20.80 8.85
N VAL A 224 9.99 20.66 7.75
CA VAL A 224 10.17 19.55 6.79
C VAL A 224 10.84 20.12 5.54
N PRO A 225 11.90 19.50 5.02
CA PRO A 225 12.52 19.95 3.78
C PRO A 225 11.52 20.12 2.66
N SER A 226 11.66 21.17 1.86
CA SER A 226 10.76 21.43 0.73
C SER A 226 10.86 20.31 -0.30
N ILE A 227 9.76 19.62 -0.51
CA ILE A 227 9.63 18.62 -1.58
C ILE A 227 9.20 19.32 -2.85
N PRO A 228 9.91 19.15 -3.99
CA PRO A 228 9.54 19.78 -5.26
C PRO A 228 8.12 19.42 -5.69
N LYS A 229 7.34 20.38 -6.16
CA LYS A 229 5.93 20.13 -6.59
C LYS A 229 5.81 19.02 -7.63
N GLY A 230 6.70 18.98 -8.62
CA GLY A 230 6.71 17.92 -9.63
C GLY A 230 6.92 16.51 -9.08
N TYR A 231 7.50 16.38 -7.88
CA TYR A 231 7.61 15.09 -7.18
C TYR A 231 6.23 14.46 -6.92
N TRP A 232 5.28 15.24 -6.43
CA TRP A 232 3.94 14.73 -6.12
C TRP A 232 3.20 14.26 -7.36
N ASN A 233 3.40 14.95 -8.52
CA ASN A 233 2.83 14.53 -9.79
C ASN A 233 3.50 13.25 -10.31
N ALA A 234 4.83 13.14 -10.21
CA ALA A 234 5.57 11.94 -10.60
C ALA A 234 5.15 10.72 -9.74
N ALA A 235 5.02 10.90 -8.43
CA ALA A 235 4.56 9.85 -7.51
C ALA A 235 3.10 9.44 -7.78
N GLY A 236 2.20 10.41 -8.03
CA GLY A 236 0.82 10.12 -8.42
C GLY A 236 0.72 9.38 -9.76
N ALA A 237 1.53 9.78 -10.75
CA ALA A 237 1.60 9.08 -12.03
C ALA A 237 2.14 7.65 -11.87
N LEU A 238 3.13 7.43 -10.99
CA LEU A 238 3.61 6.09 -10.66
C LEU A 238 2.50 5.22 -10.06
N TYR A 239 1.74 5.75 -9.12
CA TYR A 239 0.61 5.01 -8.54
C TYR A 239 -0.43 4.65 -9.61
N ALA A 240 -0.83 5.60 -10.46
CA ALA A 240 -1.77 5.32 -11.56
C ALA A 240 -1.25 4.27 -12.53
N TYR A 241 0.05 4.28 -12.82
CA TYR A 241 0.72 3.27 -13.63
C TYR A 241 0.66 1.88 -12.97
N LEU A 242 1.00 1.81 -11.69
CA LEU A 242 0.93 0.56 -10.92
C LEU A 242 -0.50 0.05 -10.81
N TYR A 243 -1.47 0.93 -10.52
CA TYR A 243 -2.88 0.56 -10.47
C TYR A 243 -3.34 -0.19 -11.72
N VAL A 244 -3.05 0.34 -12.91
CA VAL A 244 -3.40 -0.29 -14.20
C VAL A 244 -2.75 -1.68 -14.31
N ASN A 245 -1.47 -1.78 -14.02
CA ASN A 245 -0.71 -3.00 -14.27
C ASN A 245 -0.96 -4.08 -13.21
N LEU A 246 -1.13 -3.70 -11.95
CA LEU A 246 -1.50 -4.63 -10.87
C LEU A 246 -2.92 -5.16 -11.05
N ALA A 247 -3.86 -4.31 -11.47
CA ALA A 247 -5.22 -4.75 -11.81
C ALA A 247 -5.21 -5.79 -12.96
N LYS A 248 -4.37 -5.60 -13.99
CA LYS A 248 -4.16 -6.60 -15.06
C LYS A 248 -3.55 -7.91 -14.55
N LEU A 249 -2.75 -7.85 -13.50
CA LEU A 249 -2.16 -9.03 -12.85
C LEU A 249 -3.10 -9.70 -11.85
N GLY A 250 -4.32 -9.17 -11.66
CA GLY A 250 -5.32 -9.74 -10.78
C GLY A 250 -5.05 -9.53 -9.29
N VAL A 251 -4.31 -8.47 -8.93
CA VAL A 251 -4.14 -8.08 -7.52
C VAL A 251 -5.49 -7.60 -6.98
N ASP A 252 -5.92 -8.15 -5.86
CA ASP A 252 -7.26 -7.92 -5.31
C ASP A 252 -7.40 -6.56 -4.62
N VAL A 253 -6.35 -6.08 -3.94
CA VAL A 253 -6.33 -4.80 -3.24
C VAL A 253 -5.06 -4.04 -3.63
N ILE A 254 -5.21 -2.74 -3.93
CA ILE A 254 -4.12 -1.87 -4.33
C ILE A 254 -4.20 -0.59 -3.47
N GLY A 255 -3.40 -0.57 -2.41
CA GLY A 255 -3.33 0.53 -1.45
C GLY A 255 -2.23 1.51 -1.77
N GLU A 256 -2.45 2.79 -1.54
CA GLU A 256 -1.41 3.83 -1.61
C GLU A 256 -1.04 4.29 -0.19
N SER A 257 0.22 4.25 0.13
CA SER A 257 0.79 4.76 1.38
C SER A 257 1.07 6.25 1.25
N GLN A 258 0.95 7.02 2.19
CA GLN A 258 0.29 7.17 3.47
C GLN A 258 -0.72 8.30 3.36
N LEU A 259 -1.93 8.17 3.90
CA LEU A 259 -2.89 9.27 3.81
C LEU A 259 -2.37 10.50 4.57
N VAL A 260 -1.97 10.33 5.82
CA VAL A 260 -1.31 11.37 6.63
C VAL A 260 -0.05 10.76 7.24
N GLY A 261 1.10 11.28 6.90
CA GLY A 261 2.37 10.83 7.43
C GLY A 261 2.69 11.39 8.81
N TYR A 262 3.80 10.93 9.36
CA TYR A 262 4.37 11.49 10.58
C TYR A 262 5.13 12.79 10.26
N PRO A 263 5.11 13.77 11.18
CA PRO A 263 5.91 14.98 11.01
C PRO A 263 7.42 14.71 11.02
N SER A 264 7.83 13.62 11.63
CA SER A 264 9.23 13.29 11.86
C SER A 264 9.80 12.23 10.91
N GLN A 265 8.97 11.54 10.12
CA GLN A 265 9.39 10.44 9.28
C GLN A 265 8.60 10.39 7.98
N TYR A 266 9.30 10.08 6.90
CA TYR A 266 8.75 9.83 5.58
C TYR A 266 7.81 10.93 5.05
N PRO A 267 8.17 12.23 5.15
CA PRO A 267 7.30 13.30 4.64
C PRO A 267 7.00 13.16 3.15
N SER A 268 7.90 12.56 2.37
CA SER A 268 7.71 12.33 0.93
C SER A 268 6.67 11.26 0.60
N VAL A 269 6.24 10.47 1.57
CA VAL A 269 5.22 9.43 1.37
C VAL A 269 3.81 9.95 1.67
N SER A 270 3.66 11.05 2.40
CA SER A 270 2.35 11.58 2.80
C SER A 270 1.53 12.12 1.62
N MET A 271 0.22 11.82 1.59
CA MET A 271 -0.73 12.38 0.62
C MET A 271 -1.36 13.69 1.10
N ILE A 272 -1.41 13.91 2.40
CA ILE A 272 -1.94 15.12 3.03
C ILE A 272 -0.85 15.74 3.87
N ASP A 273 -0.57 17.02 3.63
CA ASP A 273 0.33 17.82 4.45
C ASP A 273 -0.25 17.94 5.87
N TRP A 274 0.46 17.40 6.84
CA TRP A 274 0.01 17.36 8.23
C TRP A 274 0.01 18.73 8.93
N VAL A 275 0.77 19.73 8.40
CA VAL A 275 0.82 21.09 8.97
C VAL A 275 -0.42 21.87 8.60
N ASN A 276 -0.83 21.82 7.31
CA ASN A 276 -1.90 22.66 6.79
C ASN A 276 -3.15 21.87 6.36
N GLY A 277 -3.11 20.53 6.40
CA GLY A 277 -4.22 19.67 6.02
C GLY A 277 -4.52 19.62 4.51
N LYS A 278 -3.63 20.15 3.67
CA LYS A 278 -3.86 20.19 2.23
C LYS A 278 -3.42 18.90 1.56
N PRO A 279 -4.25 18.35 0.66
CA PRO A 279 -3.87 17.20 -0.14
C PRO A 279 -2.91 17.60 -1.26
N ASN A 280 -1.99 16.69 -1.62
CA ASN A 280 -1.10 16.84 -2.77
C ASN A 280 -1.62 16.07 -3.99
N ALA A 281 -0.86 16.04 -5.08
CA ALA A 281 -1.27 15.39 -6.33
C ALA A 281 -1.50 13.87 -6.17
N ARG A 282 -0.80 13.17 -5.25
CA ARG A 282 -1.03 11.74 -4.98
C ARG A 282 -2.46 11.49 -4.50
N TYR A 283 -2.93 12.26 -3.51
CA TYR A 283 -4.31 12.17 -3.03
C TYR A 283 -5.32 12.39 -4.16
N TRP A 284 -5.09 13.40 -4.98
CA TRP A 284 -6.00 13.72 -6.07
C TRP A 284 -6.01 12.66 -7.17
N VAL A 285 -4.87 12.03 -7.44
CA VAL A 285 -4.81 10.88 -8.37
C VAL A 285 -5.56 9.68 -7.80
N LEU A 286 -5.33 9.33 -6.53
CA LEU A 286 -6.06 8.25 -5.86
C LEU A 286 -7.56 8.51 -5.90
N LYS A 287 -7.98 9.73 -5.57
CA LYS A 287 -9.39 10.15 -5.64
C LYS A 287 -9.94 10.08 -7.06
N LEU A 288 -9.20 10.56 -8.05
CA LEU A 288 -9.59 10.50 -9.46
C LEU A 288 -9.83 9.06 -9.92
N ILE A 289 -8.93 8.13 -9.57
CA ILE A 289 -9.06 6.71 -9.88
C ILE A 289 -10.29 6.14 -9.16
N LYS A 290 -10.39 6.32 -7.84
CA LYS A 290 -11.48 5.82 -7.01
C LYS A 290 -12.87 6.30 -7.48
N ASP A 291 -12.98 7.54 -7.91
CA ASP A 291 -14.26 8.13 -8.35
C ASP A 291 -14.67 7.69 -9.75
N ASN A 292 -13.76 7.08 -10.51
CA ASN A 292 -14.00 6.71 -11.90
C ASN A 292 -14.01 5.22 -12.17
N PHE A 293 -13.32 4.42 -11.38
CA PHE A 293 -13.17 2.97 -11.57
C PHE A 293 -13.53 2.24 -10.30
N HIS A 294 -14.30 1.16 -10.44
CA HIS A 294 -14.87 0.43 -9.30
C HIS A 294 -14.70 -1.08 -9.49
N PRO A 295 -14.76 -1.85 -8.40
CA PRO A 295 -14.82 -3.30 -8.49
C PRO A 295 -15.96 -3.73 -9.42
N GLY A 296 -15.64 -4.60 -10.38
CA GLY A 296 -16.58 -5.09 -11.40
C GLY A 296 -16.52 -4.35 -12.74
N ASP A 297 -15.83 -3.22 -12.84
CA ASP A 297 -15.50 -2.59 -14.11
C ASP A 297 -14.58 -3.52 -14.92
N LYS A 298 -14.80 -3.59 -16.23
CA LYS A 298 -14.04 -4.49 -17.10
C LYS A 298 -12.85 -3.77 -17.71
N ILE A 299 -11.68 -4.31 -17.53
CA ILE A 299 -10.46 -3.89 -18.23
C ILE A 299 -10.63 -4.29 -19.70
N VAL A 300 -10.49 -3.32 -20.59
CA VAL A 300 -10.59 -3.52 -22.05
C VAL A 300 -9.20 -3.56 -22.64
N ASP A 301 -8.94 -4.50 -23.54
CA ASP A 301 -7.66 -4.52 -24.25
C ASP A 301 -7.45 -3.19 -24.99
N THR A 302 -6.32 -2.57 -24.72
CA THR A 302 -6.04 -1.20 -25.14
C THR A 302 -4.66 -1.14 -25.77
N ALA A 303 -4.63 -0.87 -27.08
CA ALA A 303 -3.40 -0.62 -27.81
C ALA A 303 -3.00 0.87 -27.69
N GLY A 304 -1.72 1.12 -27.51
CA GLY A 304 -1.14 2.46 -27.48
C GLY A 304 0.35 2.41 -27.75
N ASP A 305 0.93 3.55 -28.17
CA ASP A 305 2.36 3.66 -28.35
C ASP A 305 3.05 3.92 -26.99
N SER A 306 3.48 2.84 -26.34
CA SER A 306 4.20 2.93 -25.07
C SER A 306 5.58 3.61 -25.19
N SER A 307 6.15 3.69 -26.41
CA SER A 307 7.45 4.32 -26.64
C SER A 307 7.43 5.83 -26.33
N ALA A 308 6.26 6.46 -26.44
CA ALA A 308 6.06 7.85 -26.08
C ALA A 308 6.16 8.11 -24.55
N GLY A 309 6.10 7.04 -23.72
CA GLY A 309 6.06 7.12 -22.26
C GLY A 309 4.67 7.51 -21.75
N VAL A 310 3.62 7.01 -22.39
CA VAL A 310 2.23 7.14 -21.95
C VAL A 310 1.63 5.75 -21.79
N THR A 311 1.07 5.49 -20.62
CA THR A 311 0.20 4.33 -20.40
C THR A 311 -1.25 4.74 -20.68
N ALA A 312 -1.93 3.95 -21.50
CA ALA A 312 -3.36 4.10 -21.78
C ALA A 312 -4.09 2.83 -21.40
N GLN A 313 -5.20 2.96 -20.66
CA GLN A 313 -6.04 1.81 -20.30
C GLN A 313 -7.51 2.19 -20.35
N ALA A 314 -8.27 1.48 -21.19
CA ALA A 314 -9.71 1.61 -21.27
C ALA A 314 -10.43 0.67 -20.30
N PHE A 315 -11.55 1.14 -19.78
CA PHE A 315 -12.45 0.39 -18.91
C PHE A 315 -13.88 0.53 -19.40
N ASP A 316 -14.62 -0.58 -19.43
CA ASP A 316 -16.07 -0.56 -19.57
C ASP A 316 -16.69 -0.50 -18.19
N THR A 317 -17.36 0.60 -17.88
CA THR A 317 -18.03 0.86 -16.62
C THR A 317 -19.55 0.95 -16.82
N PRO A 318 -20.38 0.83 -15.78
CA PRO A 318 -21.83 1.04 -15.89
C PRO A 318 -22.20 2.43 -16.45
N ALA A 319 -21.36 3.44 -16.22
CA ALA A 319 -21.56 4.79 -16.74
C ALA A 319 -21.08 4.99 -18.18
N GLY A 320 -20.48 3.98 -18.80
CA GLY A 320 -19.90 4.00 -20.14
C GLY A 320 -18.42 3.74 -20.16
N ARG A 321 -17.84 3.80 -21.35
CA ARG A 321 -16.38 3.60 -21.53
C ARG A 321 -15.60 4.80 -21.00
N LYS A 322 -14.53 4.51 -20.26
CA LYS A 322 -13.56 5.49 -19.77
C LYS A 322 -12.15 5.09 -20.16
N LEU A 323 -11.27 6.07 -20.33
CA LEU A 323 -9.86 5.86 -20.64
C LEU A 323 -9.01 6.57 -19.58
N LEU A 324 -8.15 5.80 -18.92
CA LEU A 324 -7.11 6.34 -18.05
C LEU A 324 -5.83 6.54 -18.88
N LEU A 325 -5.30 7.74 -18.88
CA LEU A 325 -4.03 8.12 -19.48
C LEU A 325 -3.05 8.53 -18.39
N VAL A 326 -1.84 7.99 -18.42
CA VAL A 326 -0.78 8.27 -17.46
C VAL A 326 0.48 8.69 -18.21
N SER A 327 0.89 9.94 -18.04
CA SER A 327 2.18 10.43 -18.55
C SER A 327 3.30 10.02 -17.59
N GLN A 328 4.28 9.29 -18.12
CA GLN A 328 5.47 8.84 -17.37
C GLN A 328 6.66 9.78 -17.57
N ARG A 329 6.48 10.92 -18.24
CA ARG A 329 7.58 11.77 -18.69
C ARG A 329 7.49 13.19 -18.14
N ASN A 330 8.64 13.76 -17.88
CA ASN A 330 8.77 15.17 -17.50
C ASN A 330 8.74 16.10 -18.74
N ARG A 331 7.72 15.90 -19.58
CA ARG A 331 7.46 16.73 -20.77
C ARG A 331 6.01 16.66 -21.18
N SER A 332 5.54 17.64 -21.92
CA SER A 332 4.23 17.60 -22.54
C SER A 332 4.16 16.58 -23.67
N ILE A 333 3.07 15.82 -23.72
CA ILE A 333 2.82 14.79 -24.74
C ILE A 333 1.40 14.96 -25.28
N GLN A 334 1.26 15.01 -26.59
CA GLN A 334 -0.04 15.00 -27.25
C GLN A 334 -0.48 13.57 -27.52
N VAL A 335 -1.68 13.22 -27.08
CA VAL A 335 -2.31 11.92 -27.32
C VAL A 335 -3.50 12.10 -28.26
N THR A 336 -3.51 11.36 -29.36
CA THR A 336 -4.65 11.32 -30.29
C THR A 336 -5.61 10.20 -29.86
N LEU A 337 -6.87 10.55 -29.68
CA LEU A 337 -7.94 9.61 -29.32
C LEU A 337 -8.60 9.03 -30.58
N PRO A 338 -9.02 7.75 -30.57
CA PRO A 338 -9.58 7.09 -31.76
C PRO A 338 -11.03 7.51 -32.08
N LEU A 339 -11.61 8.48 -31.40
CA LEU A 339 -13.05 8.77 -31.45
C LEU A 339 -13.39 10.20 -31.82
N ASN A 340 -14.62 10.41 -32.30
CA ASN A 340 -15.13 11.71 -32.73
C ASN A 340 -14.95 12.78 -31.65
N PRO A 341 -14.27 13.90 -32.00
CA PRO A 341 -14.15 15.03 -31.08
C PRO A 341 -15.52 15.68 -30.88
N GLY A 342 -15.81 16.11 -29.69
CA GLY A 342 -17.03 16.86 -29.34
C GLY A 342 -17.96 16.15 -28.34
N GLN A 343 -17.69 14.90 -28.03
CA GLN A 343 -18.51 14.11 -27.08
C GLN A 343 -17.65 13.49 -25.97
N ALA A 344 -16.49 14.07 -25.67
CA ALA A 344 -15.64 13.59 -24.61
C ALA A 344 -15.20 14.72 -23.67
N GLU A 345 -15.02 14.36 -22.42
CA GLU A 345 -14.54 15.24 -21.35
C GLU A 345 -13.32 14.58 -20.67
N SER A 346 -12.37 15.40 -20.29
CA SER A 346 -11.22 14.97 -19.50
C SER A 346 -11.28 15.53 -18.08
N SER A 347 -10.85 14.72 -17.10
CA SER A 347 -10.50 15.19 -15.75
C SER A 347 -9.04 14.86 -15.50
N THR A 348 -8.25 15.87 -15.18
CA THR A 348 -6.79 15.78 -15.14
C THR A 348 -6.22 16.27 -13.81
N VAL A 349 -5.33 15.49 -13.24
CA VAL A 349 -4.40 15.89 -12.18
C VAL A 349 -3.04 16.10 -12.83
N ASP A 350 -2.50 17.29 -12.71
CA ASP A 350 -1.18 17.68 -13.22
C ASP A 350 -0.61 18.85 -12.39
N GLU A 351 0.53 19.37 -12.78
CA GLU A 351 1.18 20.47 -12.08
C GLU A 351 0.31 21.74 -12.01
N ALA A 352 -0.55 21.96 -13.01
CA ALA A 352 -1.45 23.12 -13.04
C ALA A 352 -2.68 22.95 -12.14
N SER A 353 -3.06 21.74 -11.76
CA SER A 353 -4.07 21.51 -10.71
C SER A 353 -3.51 21.81 -9.31
N GLY A 354 -2.19 21.74 -9.15
CA GLY A 354 -1.50 22.02 -7.89
C GLY A 354 -1.97 21.10 -6.76
N GLU A 355 -2.37 21.71 -5.64
CA GLU A 355 -2.95 21.02 -4.47
C GLU A 355 -4.50 20.93 -4.56
N GLY A 356 -5.08 21.27 -5.70
CA GLY A 356 -6.52 21.33 -5.93
C GLY A 356 -7.08 20.11 -6.64
N GLU A 357 -8.40 20.12 -6.79
CA GLU A 357 -9.17 19.07 -7.47
C GLU A 357 -8.76 18.90 -8.94
N PRO A 358 -9.01 17.71 -9.54
CA PRO A 358 -8.79 17.48 -10.95
C PRO A 358 -9.47 18.54 -11.83
N ARG A 359 -8.76 19.07 -12.79
CA ARG A 359 -9.30 20.04 -13.76
C ARG A 359 -10.11 19.33 -14.82
N THR A 360 -11.31 19.81 -15.07
CA THR A 360 -12.20 19.27 -16.11
C THR A 360 -12.19 20.15 -17.36
N ALA A 361 -12.12 19.51 -18.54
CA ALA A 361 -12.17 20.21 -19.82
C ALA A 361 -12.83 19.35 -20.91
N GLY A 362 -13.60 19.99 -21.78
CA GLY A 362 -14.12 19.36 -23.00
C GLY A 362 -12.97 19.06 -23.96
N ILE A 363 -13.03 17.90 -24.63
CA ILE A 363 -12.03 17.49 -25.63
C ILE A 363 -12.51 17.94 -27.02
N THR A 364 -11.73 18.78 -27.64
CA THR A 364 -11.96 19.28 -29.01
C THR A 364 -10.85 18.76 -29.93
N GLY A 365 -11.17 18.41 -31.19
CA GLY A 365 -10.17 17.94 -32.16
C GLY A 365 -9.63 16.54 -31.96
N GLY A 366 -10.19 15.75 -31.05
CA GLY A 366 -9.79 14.34 -30.83
C GLY A 366 -8.38 14.18 -30.23
N THR A 367 -7.86 15.21 -29.57
CA THR A 367 -6.55 15.16 -28.95
C THR A 367 -6.61 15.60 -27.47
N VAL A 368 -5.76 15.00 -26.65
CA VAL A 368 -5.53 15.39 -25.25
C VAL A 368 -4.06 15.79 -25.09
N GLN A 369 -3.82 16.95 -24.52
CA GLN A 369 -2.48 17.38 -24.16
C GLN A 369 -2.20 16.98 -22.70
N LEU A 370 -1.28 16.06 -22.51
CA LEU A 370 -0.79 15.66 -21.19
C LEU A 370 0.40 16.54 -20.79
N ALA A 371 0.32 17.22 -19.67
CA ALA A 371 1.45 17.90 -19.05
C ALA A 371 2.43 16.86 -18.44
N PRO A 372 3.61 17.28 -17.97
CA PRO A 372 4.52 16.40 -17.23
C PRO A 372 3.81 15.62 -16.14
N PHE A 373 3.97 14.29 -16.13
CA PHE A 373 3.38 13.38 -15.15
C PHE A 373 1.85 13.51 -14.94
N ALA A 374 1.13 14.01 -15.95
CA ALA A 374 -0.32 14.12 -15.85
C ALA A 374 -0.99 12.76 -15.78
N VAL A 375 -2.01 12.67 -14.91
CA VAL A 375 -2.96 11.56 -14.88
C VAL A 375 -4.32 12.08 -15.29
N THR A 376 -4.88 11.51 -16.36
CA THR A 376 -6.10 11.99 -16.99
C THR A 376 -7.11 10.87 -17.19
N VAL A 377 -8.34 11.09 -16.78
CA VAL A 377 -9.48 10.23 -17.13
C VAL A 377 -10.28 10.91 -18.22
N VAL A 378 -10.42 10.24 -19.35
CA VAL A 378 -11.31 10.64 -20.44
C VAL A 378 -12.63 9.89 -20.33
N ARG A 379 -13.73 10.60 -20.42
CA ARG A 379 -15.10 10.04 -20.42
C ARG A 379 -15.78 10.44 -21.72
N TRP A 380 -16.45 9.48 -22.35
CA TRP A 380 -17.32 9.77 -23.49
C TRP A 380 -18.72 10.02 -22.99
N THR A 381 -19.28 11.17 -23.35
CA THR A 381 -20.71 11.46 -23.10
C THR A 381 -21.54 10.60 -24.02
N LYS A 382 -22.55 9.90 -23.46
CA LYS A 382 -23.56 9.20 -24.28
C LYS A 382 -24.33 10.23 -25.08
N GLU A 383 -24.60 9.92 -26.37
CA GLU A 383 -25.58 10.65 -27.16
C GLU A 383 -26.97 10.57 -26.51
#